data_5b04c64c7961e3656a6e9c1f6e9cd5e6
#
_entry.id   5b04c64c7961e3656a6e9c1f6e9cd5e6
#
_cell.length_a   1.000
_cell.length_b   1.000
_cell.length_c   1.000
_cell.angle_alpha   90.00
_cell.angle_beta   90.00
_cell.angle_gamma   90.00
#
_symmetry.space_group_name_H-M   'P 1'
#
loop_
_entity.id
_entity.type
_entity.pdbx_description
1 polymer ?
#
loop_
_entity_poly.entity_id
_entity_poly.type
_entity_poly.pdbx_seq_one_letter_code
_entity_poly.pdbx_strand_id
1 'polypeptide(L)'
;MEQSKLSVSGVLTLVLCGPDGAVKERRVVRNLVVGAGLGHIASRMTGTSSGVMSHLQLGTGSTAATAADTALESALSPRNALTSTTAGGTYNEQLTYVASFIAGEATGSLREAGIFNASSGGTMLCRTVFPVVNKGAGDTLQVTWTVSLSAA
;
A
#
# COMPACT_ATOMS: atom_id res chain seq x y z
N MET A 1 -29.40 -15.43 15.72
CA MET A 1 -29.40 -14.62 14.47
C MET A 1 -27.96 -14.56 13.96
N GLU A 2 -27.77 -15.02 12.74
CA GLU A 2 -26.47 -14.90 12.08
C GLU A 2 -26.22 -13.47 11.66
N GLN A 3 -25.01 -12.99 11.88
CA GLN A 3 -24.55 -11.70 11.36
C GLN A 3 -23.62 -11.93 10.19
N SER A 4 -23.88 -11.27 9.07
CA SER A 4 -22.94 -11.21 7.97
C SER A 4 -21.70 -10.43 8.39
N LYS A 5 -20.52 -10.96 8.06
CA LYS A 5 -19.25 -10.30 8.30
C LYS A 5 -18.56 -10.02 6.98
N LEU A 6 -18.01 -8.84 6.88
CA LEU A 6 -17.12 -8.46 5.80
C LEU A 6 -15.69 -8.44 6.34
N SER A 7 -14.81 -9.16 5.67
CA SER A 7 -13.38 -9.16 5.97
C SER A 7 -12.64 -8.37 4.90
N VAL A 8 -11.70 -7.54 5.31
CA VAL A 8 -10.80 -6.81 4.40
C VAL A 8 -9.37 -7.18 4.78
N SER A 9 -8.62 -7.68 3.82
CA SER A 9 -7.23 -8.07 4.01
C SER A 9 -6.36 -7.52 2.91
N GLY A 10 -5.07 -7.41 3.15
CA GLY A 10 -4.15 -6.93 2.15
C GLY A 10 -2.81 -7.67 2.21
N VAL A 11 -2.20 -7.80 1.03
CA VAL A 11 -0.88 -8.38 0.85
C VAL A 11 -0.04 -7.45 0.00
N LEU A 12 1.14 -7.11 0.50
CA LEU A 12 2.12 -6.28 -0.16
C LEU A 12 3.25 -7.17 -0.67
N THR A 13 3.57 -7.06 -1.95
CA THR A 13 4.75 -7.69 -2.55
C THR A 13 5.74 -6.60 -2.94
N LEU A 14 6.96 -6.72 -2.42
CA LEU A 14 8.08 -5.83 -2.73
C LEU A 14 9.10 -6.60 -3.57
N VAL A 15 9.47 -6.05 -4.73
CA VAL A 15 10.53 -6.62 -5.58
C VAL A 15 11.58 -5.55 -5.81
N LEU A 16 12.76 -5.77 -5.25
CA LEU A 16 13.92 -4.90 -5.39
C LEU A 16 14.83 -5.44 -6.49
N CYS A 17 15.09 -4.61 -7.50
CA CYS A 17 15.98 -4.92 -8.60
C CYS A 17 17.17 -3.97 -8.60
N GLY A 18 18.37 -4.51 -8.93
CA GLY A 18 19.58 -3.72 -9.09
C GLY A 18 19.61 -2.96 -10.42
N PRO A 19 20.67 -2.15 -10.65
CA PRO A 19 20.82 -1.38 -11.89
C PRO A 19 20.87 -2.24 -13.16
N ASP A 20 21.26 -3.51 -13.04
CA ASP A 20 21.27 -4.50 -14.12
C ASP A 20 19.91 -5.14 -14.38
N GLY A 21 18.89 -4.79 -13.62
CA GLY A 21 17.55 -5.37 -13.68
C GLY A 21 17.37 -6.70 -12.95
N ALA A 22 18.45 -7.26 -12.37
CA ALA A 22 18.37 -8.51 -11.62
C ALA A 22 17.67 -8.30 -10.28
N VAL A 23 16.82 -9.24 -9.89
CA VAL A 23 16.13 -9.22 -8.59
C VAL A 23 17.15 -9.42 -7.47
N LYS A 24 17.23 -8.47 -6.56
CA LYS A 24 18.08 -8.53 -5.35
C LYS A 24 17.30 -9.09 -4.17
N GLU A 25 16.02 -8.77 -4.05
CA GLU A 25 15.20 -9.17 -2.93
C GLU A 25 13.73 -9.18 -3.32
N ARG A 26 12.98 -10.14 -2.77
CA ARG A 26 11.53 -10.21 -2.89
C ARG A 26 10.92 -10.44 -1.51
N ARG A 27 9.93 -9.65 -1.15
CA ARG A 27 9.19 -9.79 0.11
C ARG A 27 7.71 -9.82 -0.12
N VAL A 28 7.03 -10.64 0.66
CA VAL A 28 5.57 -10.69 0.74
C VAL A 28 5.18 -10.42 2.19
N VAL A 29 4.39 -9.40 2.41
CA VAL A 29 4.03 -8.90 3.75
C VAL A 29 2.53 -8.70 3.83
N ARG A 30 1.91 -9.08 4.93
CA ARG A 30 0.51 -8.74 5.22
C ARG A 30 0.44 -7.31 5.74
N ASN A 31 -0.64 -6.60 5.39
CA ASN A 31 -0.87 -5.24 5.85
C ASN A 31 -2.13 -5.14 6.72
N LEU A 32 -2.25 -3.98 7.38
CA LEU A 32 -3.44 -3.58 8.08
C LEU A 32 -4.19 -2.54 7.26
N VAL A 33 -5.48 -2.78 7.01
CA VAL A 33 -6.42 -1.76 6.53
C VAL A 33 -6.77 -0.89 7.74
N VAL A 34 -6.39 0.38 7.69
CA VAL A 34 -6.60 1.28 8.83
C VAL A 34 -8.04 1.76 8.94
N GLY A 35 -8.42 2.34 10.08
CA GLY A 35 -9.78 2.83 10.31
C GLY A 35 -10.24 3.85 9.28
N ALA A 36 -9.38 4.80 8.91
CA ALA A 36 -9.65 5.76 7.84
C ALA A 36 -9.91 5.06 6.49
N GLY A 37 -9.20 3.97 6.22
CA GLY A 37 -9.41 3.15 5.03
C GLY A 37 -10.77 2.46 5.01
N LEU A 38 -11.22 1.93 6.14
CA LEU A 38 -12.57 1.38 6.28
C LEU A 38 -13.63 2.45 6.03
N GLY A 39 -13.45 3.64 6.58
CA GLY A 39 -14.31 4.79 6.33
C GLY A 39 -14.34 5.19 4.85
N HIS A 40 -13.21 5.13 4.18
CA HIS A 40 -13.13 5.37 2.72
C HIS A 40 -13.98 4.34 1.95
N ILE A 41 -13.84 3.06 2.25
CA ILE A 41 -14.64 1.99 1.61
C ILE A 41 -16.13 2.26 1.84
N ALA A 42 -16.53 2.55 3.07
CA ALA A 42 -17.92 2.86 3.40
C ALA A 42 -18.43 4.10 2.65
N SER A 43 -17.62 5.13 2.51
CA SER A 43 -17.99 6.37 1.80
C SER A 43 -18.29 6.12 0.32
N ARG A 44 -17.61 5.16 -0.30
CA ARG A 44 -17.88 4.76 -1.69
C ARG A 44 -19.26 4.13 -1.84
N MET A 45 -19.76 3.46 -0.80
CA MET A 45 -21.10 2.85 -0.78
C MET A 45 -22.21 3.88 -0.61
N THR A 46 -21.92 5.01 0.01
CA THR A 46 -22.91 6.08 0.26
C THR A 46 -22.87 7.21 -0.77
N GLY A 47 -21.96 7.12 -1.75
CA GLY A 47 -21.77 8.16 -2.76
C GLY A 47 -21.08 9.43 -2.23
N THR A 48 -20.64 9.44 -0.99
CA THR A 48 -19.82 10.52 -0.44
C THR A 48 -18.42 10.37 -1.01
N SER A 49 -18.04 11.24 -1.95
CA SER A 49 -16.84 10.98 -2.72
C SER A 49 -15.57 11.56 -2.10
N SER A 50 -14.72 10.68 -1.64
CA SER A 50 -13.28 10.89 -1.74
C SER A 50 -12.77 10.20 -3.02
N GLY A 51 -11.69 10.69 -3.59
CA GLY A 51 -11.09 10.06 -4.79
C GLY A 51 -10.66 8.62 -4.54
N VAL A 52 -10.51 7.86 -5.60
CA VAL A 52 -9.97 6.50 -5.53
C VAL A 52 -8.49 6.50 -5.08
N MET A 53 -8.00 5.36 -4.60
CA MET A 53 -6.58 5.22 -4.28
C MET A 53 -5.73 5.51 -5.51
N SER A 54 -4.73 6.36 -5.37
CA SER A 54 -3.96 6.91 -6.49
C SER A 54 -2.46 6.96 -6.27
N HIS A 55 -1.99 6.89 -5.02
CA HIS A 55 -0.59 7.09 -4.68
C HIS A 55 -0.11 6.11 -3.63
N LEU A 56 1.17 5.77 -3.70
CA LEU A 56 1.85 4.92 -2.73
C LEU A 56 3.08 5.66 -2.19
N GLN A 57 3.38 5.46 -0.92
CA GLN A 57 4.52 6.10 -0.25
C GLN A 57 5.32 5.07 0.53
N LEU A 58 6.63 5.27 0.58
CA LEU A 58 7.57 4.47 1.35
C LEU A 58 8.19 5.30 2.47
N GLY A 59 8.57 4.65 3.54
CA GLY A 59 9.15 5.30 4.69
C GLY A 59 10.08 4.39 5.49
N THR A 60 10.65 4.96 6.56
CA THR A 60 11.62 4.31 7.42
C THR A 60 11.08 3.97 8.81
N GLY A 61 9.82 4.28 9.08
CA GLY A 61 9.18 4.01 10.38
C GLY A 61 9.06 2.51 10.65
N SER A 62 9.25 2.13 11.89
CA SER A 62 9.25 0.74 12.33
C SER A 62 8.18 0.41 13.38
N THR A 63 7.42 1.40 13.83
CA THR A 63 6.33 1.17 14.76
C THR A 63 5.20 0.41 14.09
N ALA A 64 4.73 -0.67 14.71
CA ALA A 64 3.67 -1.51 14.17
C ALA A 64 2.45 -0.70 13.72
N ALA A 65 1.84 -1.10 12.61
CA ALA A 65 0.64 -0.46 12.10
C ALA A 65 -0.53 -0.63 13.08
N THR A 66 -1.31 0.44 13.25
CA THR A 66 -2.52 0.44 14.07
C THR A 66 -3.72 0.95 13.28
N ALA A 67 -4.92 0.63 13.74
CA ALA A 67 -6.15 1.12 13.11
C ALA A 67 -6.27 2.66 13.13
N ALA A 68 -5.59 3.32 14.05
CA ALA A 68 -5.60 4.77 14.19
C ALA A 68 -4.64 5.50 13.24
N ASP A 69 -3.82 4.77 12.50
CA ASP A 69 -2.86 5.38 11.58
C ASP A 69 -3.57 6.12 10.45
N THR A 70 -3.08 7.30 10.14
CA THR A 70 -3.58 8.15 9.03
C THR A 70 -2.45 8.58 8.08
N ALA A 71 -1.21 8.28 8.43
CA ALA A 71 -0.01 8.61 7.67
C ALA A 71 1.11 7.63 8.01
N LEU A 72 2.20 7.66 7.25
CA LEU A 72 3.43 6.96 7.61
C LEU A 72 4.06 7.60 8.84
N GLU A 73 4.76 6.80 9.62
CA GLU A 73 5.51 7.29 10.78
C GLU A 73 6.67 8.19 10.36
N SER A 74 7.41 7.76 9.35
CA SER A 74 8.60 8.46 8.84
C SER A 74 8.68 8.33 7.33
N ALA A 75 7.90 9.15 6.63
CA ALA A 75 7.92 9.17 5.18
C ALA A 75 9.32 9.55 4.66
N LEU A 76 9.87 8.74 3.77
CA LEU A 76 11.21 8.96 3.21
C LEU A 76 11.16 9.78 1.92
N SER A 77 10.11 9.65 1.16
CA SER A 77 10.02 10.22 -0.18
C SER A 77 8.64 10.79 -0.45
N PRO A 78 8.51 11.60 -1.51
CA PRO A 78 7.18 11.92 -2.02
C PRO A 78 6.41 10.65 -2.39
N ARG A 79 5.10 10.77 -2.42
CA ARG A 79 4.23 9.71 -2.91
C ARG A 79 4.40 9.56 -4.42
N ASN A 80 4.48 8.33 -4.89
CA ASN A 80 4.47 8.04 -6.32
C ASN A 80 3.05 7.67 -6.75
N ALA A 81 2.65 8.18 -7.92
CA ALA A 81 1.40 7.79 -8.54
C ALA A 81 1.41 6.28 -8.87
N LEU A 82 0.26 5.64 -8.70
CA LEU A 82 0.10 4.24 -9.10
C LEU A 82 0.30 4.10 -10.61
N THR A 83 1.03 3.07 -11.02
CA THR A 83 1.20 2.74 -12.45
C THR A 83 0.03 1.94 -12.99
N SER A 84 -0.67 1.20 -12.12
CA SER A 84 -1.89 0.49 -12.48
C SER A 84 -2.77 0.24 -11.27
N THR A 85 -4.07 0.14 -11.53
CA THR A 85 -5.08 -0.32 -10.58
C THR A 85 -5.98 -1.28 -11.33
N THR A 86 -6.12 -2.50 -10.84
CA THR A 86 -6.96 -3.53 -11.45
C THR A 86 -7.88 -4.16 -10.42
N ALA A 87 -9.04 -4.61 -10.88
CA ALA A 87 -9.97 -5.39 -10.09
C ALA A 87 -10.01 -6.82 -10.62
N GLY A 88 -9.99 -7.79 -9.73
CA GLY A 88 -10.01 -9.20 -10.05
C GLY A 88 -10.82 -10.01 -9.05
N GLY A 89 -10.76 -11.32 -9.17
CA GLY A 89 -11.62 -12.23 -8.42
C GLY A 89 -12.94 -12.45 -9.15
N THR A 90 -13.79 -13.29 -8.58
CA THR A 90 -15.09 -13.66 -9.20
C THR A 90 -16.04 -12.47 -9.30
N TYR A 91 -15.99 -11.56 -8.33
CA TYR A 91 -16.88 -10.40 -8.22
C TYR A 91 -16.15 -9.06 -8.28
N ASN A 92 -14.90 -9.05 -8.75
CA ASN A 92 -14.00 -7.88 -8.71
C ASN A 92 -13.71 -7.37 -7.28
N GLU A 93 -13.67 -8.29 -6.35
CA GLU A 93 -13.45 -8.02 -4.92
C GLU A 93 -11.98 -7.97 -4.53
N GLN A 94 -11.08 -8.28 -5.47
CA GLN A 94 -9.63 -8.17 -5.28
C GLN A 94 -9.09 -6.98 -6.06
N LEU A 95 -8.55 -6.02 -5.35
CA LEU A 95 -8.02 -4.79 -5.94
C LEU A 95 -6.49 -4.84 -5.88
N THR A 96 -5.85 -4.70 -7.04
CA THR A 96 -4.39 -4.71 -7.13
C THR A 96 -3.88 -3.34 -7.57
N TYR A 97 -3.03 -2.76 -6.74
CA TYR A 97 -2.38 -1.46 -6.94
C TYR A 97 -0.89 -1.68 -7.15
N VAL A 98 -0.34 -1.08 -8.18
CA VAL A 98 1.09 -1.19 -8.49
C VAL A 98 1.71 0.19 -8.57
N ALA A 99 2.87 0.36 -7.95
CA ALA A 99 3.71 1.54 -8.08
C ALA A 99 5.18 1.14 -8.19
N SER A 100 5.96 1.95 -8.87
CA SER A 100 7.40 1.76 -9.01
C SER A 100 8.15 2.96 -8.48
N PHE A 101 9.24 2.68 -7.78
CA PHE A 101 10.19 3.67 -7.26
C PHE A 101 11.51 3.40 -7.96
N ILE A 102 11.81 4.19 -8.98
CA ILE A 102 12.98 4.02 -9.83
C ILE A 102 14.27 4.51 -9.15
N ALA A 103 15.40 4.39 -9.83
CA ALA A 103 16.67 4.91 -9.35
C ALA A 103 16.55 6.37 -8.89
N GLY A 104 17.10 6.68 -7.74
CA GLY A 104 17.05 8.00 -7.12
C GLY A 104 15.79 8.27 -6.30
N GLU A 105 14.77 7.44 -6.38
CA GLU A 105 13.53 7.58 -5.60
C GLU A 105 13.53 6.66 -4.38
N ALA A 106 13.05 7.16 -3.26
CA ALA A 106 12.93 6.40 -2.01
C ALA A 106 14.19 5.62 -1.63
N THR A 107 15.36 6.20 -1.86
CA THR A 107 16.65 5.59 -1.52
C THR A 107 16.85 5.59 -0.01
N GLY A 108 17.13 4.42 0.57
CA GLY A 108 17.36 4.29 2.00
C GLY A 108 16.91 2.96 2.57
N SER A 109 16.81 2.93 3.89
CA SER A 109 16.41 1.75 4.66
C SER A 109 14.89 1.76 4.83
N LEU A 110 14.19 1.12 3.92
CA LEU A 110 12.73 1.10 3.88
C LEU A 110 12.18 0.10 4.89
N ARG A 111 11.18 0.54 5.67
CA ARG A 111 10.55 -0.28 6.71
C ARG A 111 9.02 -0.18 6.75
N GLU A 112 8.45 0.78 6.01
CA GLU A 112 7.00 0.97 5.98
C GLU A 112 6.52 1.40 4.60
N ALA A 113 5.25 1.14 4.34
CA ALA A 113 4.56 1.56 3.12
C ALA A 113 3.12 1.93 3.45
N GLY A 114 2.57 2.84 2.67
CA GLY A 114 1.17 3.25 2.76
C GLY A 114 0.58 3.56 1.39
N ILE A 115 -0.73 3.39 1.27
CA ILE A 115 -1.47 3.71 0.06
C ILE A 115 -2.52 4.78 0.36
N PHE A 116 -2.62 5.76 -0.52
CA PHE A 116 -3.39 7.00 -0.33
C PHE A 116 -4.22 7.34 -1.56
N ASN A 117 -5.26 8.14 -1.36
CA ASN A 117 -6.10 8.64 -2.45
C ASN A 117 -5.73 10.05 -2.94
N ALA A 118 -4.56 10.55 -2.60
CA ALA A 118 -4.09 11.87 -3.01
C ALA A 118 -2.56 11.92 -3.03
N SER A 119 -1.99 12.85 -3.78
CA SER A 119 -0.54 13.08 -3.83
C SER A 119 0.02 13.67 -2.53
N SER A 120 -0.83 14.33 -1.76
CA SER A 120 -0.53 14.82 -0.41
C SER A 120 -1.83 14.92 0.37
N GLY A 121 -1.77 14.80 1.70
CA GLY A 121 -2.98 14.74 2.51
C GLY A 121 -3.86 13.54 2.15
N GLY A 122 -5.15 13.76 2.03
CA GLY A 122 -6.11 12.71 1.66
C GLY A 122 -6.25 11.61 2.70
N THR A 123 -6.72 10.45 2.25
CA THR A 123 -7.04 9.31 3.11
C THR A 123 -6.10 8.14 2.85
N MET A 124 -5.55 7.57 3.92
CA MET A 124 -4.78 6.33 3.90
C MET A 124 -5.74 5.14 3.90
N LEU A 125 -5.53 4.19 2.98
CA LEU A 125 -6.27 2.92 2.97
C LEU A 125 -5.58 1.87 3.84
N CYS A 126 -4.30 1.69 3.65
CA CYS A 126 -3.52 0.64 4.30
C CYS A 126 -2.15 1.17 4.73
N ARG A 127 -1.62 0.58 5.79
CA ARG A 127 -0.23 0.74 6.21
C ARG A 127 0.34 -0.62 6.58
N THR A 128 1.60 -0.84 6.26
CA THR A 128 2.33 -2.02 6.72
C THR A 128 3.74 -1.65 7.12
N VAL A 129 4.28 -2.43 8.03
CA VAL A 129 5.67 -2.35 8.49
C VAL A 129 6.32 -3.70 8.19
N PHE A 130 7.54 -3.67 7.71
CA PHE A 130 8.28 -4.87 7.31
C PHE A 130 9.75 -4.77 7.74
N PRO A 131 10.46 -5.90 7.84
CA PRO A 131 11.90 -5.89 8.05
C PRO A 131 12.59 -5.10 6.95
N VAL A 132 13.66 -4.39 7.30
CA VAL A 132 14.33 -3.43 6.42
C VAL A 132 14.58 -3.98 5.01
N VAL A 133 14.26 -3.15 4.02
CA VAL A 133 14.64 -3.33 2.61
C VAL A 133 15.56 -2.16 2.27
N ASN A 134 16.82 -2.46 1.98
CA ASN A 134 17.81 -1.43 1.65
C ASN A 134 17.78 -1.15 0.15
N LYS A 135 17.18 -0.02 -0.20
CA LYS A 135 17.14 0.45 -1.59
C LYS A 135 18.30 1.40 -1.85
N GLY A 136 19.24 0.98 -2.69
CA GLY A 136 20.35 1.81 -3.15
C GLY A 136 19.89 2.84 -4.19
N ALA A 137 20.77 3.80 -4.47
CA ALA A 137 20.46 4.89 -5.41
C ALA A 137 20.19 4.40 -6.84
N GLY A 138 20.81 3.31 -7.25
CA GLY A 138 20.62 2.71 -8.59
C GLY A 138 19.53 1.65 -8.65
N ASP A 139 18.91 1.31 -7.52
CA ASP A 139 17.91 0.25 -7.44
C ASP A 139 16.52 0.74 -7.83
N THR A 140 15.71 -0.17 -8.37
CA THR A 140 14.28 0.03 -8.59
C THR A 140 13.48 -0.89 -7.67
N LEU A 141 12.48 -0.34 -7.00
CA LEU A 141 11.56 -1.12 -6.17
C LEU A 141 10.17 -1.08 -6.79
N GLN A 142 9.63 -2.24 -7.13
CA GLN A 142 8.23 -2.36 -7.53
C GLN A 142 7.41 -2.84 -6.33
N VAL A 143 6.31 -2.16 -6.09
CA VAL A 143 5.36 -2.47 -5.02
C VAL A 143 4.04 -2.90 -5.65
N THR A 144 3.59 -4.10 -5.32
CA THR A 144 2.28 -4.61 -5.71
C THR A 144 1.46 -4.86 -4.45
N TRP A 145 0.33 -4.19 -4.35
CA TRP A 145 -0.53 -4.26 -3.17
C TRP A 145 -1.90 -4.81 -3.55
N THR A 146 -2.25 -5.96 -3.02
CA THR A 146 -3.56 -6.56 -3.26
C THR A 146 -4.41 -6.44 -2.01
N VAL A 147 -5.55 -5.80 -2.15
CA VAL A 147 -6.57 -5.65 -1.10
C VAL A 147 -7.77 -6.49 -1.49
N SER A 148 -8.16 -7.40 -0.62
CA SER A 148 -9.26 -8.34 -0.87
C SER A 148 -10.40 -8.12 0.12
N LEU A 149 -11.62 -8.08 -0.40
CA LEU A 149 -12.83 -8.07 0.40
C LEU A 149 -13.45 -9.46 0.31
N SER A 150 -13.84 -10.04 1.43
CA SER A 150 -14.45 -11.36 1.46
C SER A 150 -15.60 -11.43 2.45
N ALA A 151 -16.63 -12.19 2.12
CA ALA A 151 -17.63 -12.60 3.06
C ALA A 151 -17.01 -13.59 4.05
N ALA A 152 -17.28 -13.41 5.31
CA ALA A 152 -16.75 -14.27 6.36
C ALA A 152 -17.86 -15.08 7.04
#